data_9a42b99802cdb9e678d33ef0a07b1673
#
_entry.id   9a42b99802cdb9e678d33ef0a07b1673
#
_cell.length_a   1.000
_cell.length_b   1.000
_cell.length_c   1.000
_cell.angle_alpha   90.00
_cell.angle_beta   90.00
_cell.angle_gamma   90.00
#
_symmetry.space_group_name_H-M   'P 1'
#
loop_
_entity.id
_entity.type
_entity.pdbx_description
1 polymer ?
#
loop_
_entity_poly.entity_id
_entity_poly.type
_entity_poly.pdbx_seq_one_letter_code
_entity_poly.pdbx_strand_id
1 'polypeptide(L)'
;GLDFYYQNLDCDTIDIVEAHGLAEFPELKNLCLVCDDEGIFNGCKLNGIASLLYGFMEHGQPLVGHVMVCKSEYTDDGIETVGMTDDDLKALYVAIEKLVHEYTNRK
;
A
#
# COMPACT_ATOMS: atom_id res chain seq x y z
N GLY A 1 5.94 12.72 -11.58
CA GLY A 1 4.65 12.56 -12.25
C GLY A 1 4.16 11.12 -12.29
N LEU A 2 3.06 10.91 -12.97
CA LEU A 2 2.41 9.60 -13.03
C LEU A 2 3.23 8.55 -13.77
N ASP A 3 4.12 8.97 -14.68
CA ASP A 3 4.96 8.05 -15.47
C ASP A 3 5.79 7.14 -14.58
N PHE A 4 6.28 7.65 -13.45
CA PHE A 4 7.04 6.85 -12.49
C PHE A 4 6.22 5.65 -12.01
N TYR A 5 4.96 5.87 -11.67
CA TYR A 5 4.07 4.81 -11.20
C TYR A 5 3.75 3.83 -12.32
N TYR A 6 3.45 4.32 -13.51
CA TYR A 6 3.11 3.48 -14.65
C TYR A 6 4.26 2.55 -15.02
N GLN A 7 5.48 3.06 -15.03
CA GLN A 7 6.66 2.25 -15.35
C GLN A 7 6.96 1.21 -14.28
N ASN A 8 6.87 1.60 -13.00
CA ASN A 8 7.20 0.70 -11.91
C ASN A 8 6.14 -0.36 -11.64
N LEU A 9 4.89 -0.07 -11.95
CA LEU A 9 3.78 -1.00 -11.77
C LEU A 9 3.38 -1.73 -13.06
N ASP A 10 4.01 -1.40 -14.17
CA ASP A 10 3.71 -1.97 -15.50
C ASP A 10 2.21 -1.85 -15.81
N CYS A 11 1.69 -0.63 -15.73
CA CYS A 11 0.26 -0.37 -15.91
C CYS A 11 0.03 0.97 -16.61
N ASP A 12 -1.20 1.17 -17.07
CA ASP A 12 -1.63 2.39 -17.76
C ASP A 12 -2.45 3.31 -16.87
N THR A 13 -3.00 2.78 -15.79
CA THR A 13 -3.83 3.54 -14.84
C THR A 13 -3.49 3.13 -13.42
N ILE A 14 -3.57 4.07 -12.50
CA ILE A 14 -3.30 3.78 -11.09
C ILE A 14 -4.47 4.19 -10.22
N ASP A 15 -4.56 3.52 -9.07
CA ASP A 15 -5.43 3.90 -7.96
C ASP A 15 -4.56 4.10 -6.71
N ILE A 16 -4.93 5.07 -5.91
CA ILE A 16 -4.25 5.36 -4.64
C ILE A 16 -5.23 5.07 -3.52
N VAL A 17 -4.88 4.13 -2.67
CA VAL A 17 -5.75 3.70 -1.57
C VAL A 17 -5.05 3.86 -0.24
N GLU A 18 -5.84 4.04 0.81
CA GLU A 18 -5.28 4.13 2.16
C GLU A 18 -4.84 2.76 2.66
N ALA A 19 -3.79 2.76 3.48
CA ALA A 19 -3.29 1.54 4.11
C ALA A 19 -4.05 1.29 5.42
N HIS A 20 -5.33 0.93 5.32
CA HIS A 20 -6.21 0.72 6.49
C HIS A 20 -5.69 -0.35 7.44
N GLY A 21 -4.96 -1.34 6.94
CA GLY A 21 -4.36 -2.37 7.77
C GLY A 21 -3.31 -1.84 8.74
N LEU A 22 -2.84 -0.61 8.53
CA LEU A 22 -1.86 0.04 9.41
C LEU A 22 -2.50 0.96 10.46
N ALA A 23 -3.81 0.88 10.66
CA ALA A 23 -4.53 1.78 11.56
C ALA A 23 -4.01 1.75 13.01
N GLU A 24 -3.47 0.61 13.45
CA GLU A 24 -2.92 0.45 14.80
C GLU A 24 -1.44 0.87 14.91
N PHE A 25 -0.88 1.42 13.85
CA PHE A 25 0.52 1.85 13.78
C PHE A 25 0.57 3.35 13.54
N PRO A 26 0.41 4.19 14.58
CA PRO A 26 0.29 5.65 14.41
C PRO A 26 1.47 6.30 13.68
N GLU A 27 2.67 5.75 13.82
CA GLU A 27 3.86 6.23 13.14
C GLU A 27 3.80 6.05 11.62
N LEU A 28 2.87 5.22 11.15
CA LEU A 28 2.71 4.92 9.72
C LEU A 28 1.40 5.47 9.14
N LYS A 29 0.74 6.37 9.84
CA LYS A 29 -0.59 6.88 9.46
C LYS A 29 -0.64 7.59 8.11
N ASN A 30 0.50 8.09 7.63
CA ASN A 30 0.58 8.85 6.38
C ASN A 30 0.96 8.00 5.17
N LEU A 31 0.99 6.68 5.31
CA LEU A 31 1.30 5.80 4.20
C LEU A 31 0.06 5.51 3.36
N CYS A 32 0.27 5.43 2.06
CA CYS A 32 -0.75 5.03 1.10
C CYS A 32 -0.18 3.98 0.15
N LEU A 33 -1.06 3.32 -0.57
CA LEU A 33 -0.70 2.27 -1.51
C LEU A 33 -1.08 2.72 -2.91
N VAL A 34 -0.16 2.57 -3.86
CA VAL A 34 -0.41 2.87 -5.27
C VAL A 34 -0.42 1.55 -6.02
N CYS A 35 -1.51 1.25 -6.70
CA CYS A 35 -1.70 -0.01 -7.40
C CYS A 35 -2.25 0.21 -8.81
N ASP A 36 -2.22 -0.84 -9.63
CA ASP A 36 -2.84 -0.84 -10.94
C ASP A 36 -4.37 -0.87 -10.76
N ASP A 37 -5.03 0.17 -11.24
CA ASP A 37 -6.49 0.28 -11.16
C ASP A 37 -7.21 -0.85 -11.93
N GLU A 38 -6.55 -1.41 -12.93
CA GLU A 38 -7.09 -2.49 -13.77
C GLU A 38 -6.35 -3.82 -13.56
N GLY A 39 -5.74 -4.02 -12.37
CA GLY A 39 -4.92 -5.19 -12.11
C GLY A 39 -5.65 -6.52 -12.35
N ILE A 40 -6.91 -6.62 -11.97
CA ILE A 40 -7.71 -7.83 -12.18
C ILE A 40 -7.88 -8.10 -13.67
N PHE A 41 -8.21 -7.08 -14.45
CA PHE A 41 -8.35 -7.20 -15.92
C PHE A 41 -7.03 -7.53 -16.59
N ASN A 42 -5.92 -7.06 -16.04
CA ASN A 42 -4.58 -7.31 -16.57
C ASN A 42 -4.01 -8.68 -16.14
N GLY A 43 -4.79 -9.48 -15.44
CA GLY A 43 -4.39 -10.81 -15.02
C GLY A 43 -3.34 -10.85 -13.92
N CYS A 44 -3.23 -9.81 -13.13
CA CYS A 44 -2.26 -9.75 -12.03
C CYS A 44 -2.58 -10.78 -10.95
N LYS A 45 -1.54 -11.30 -10.34
CA LYS A 45 -1.67 -12.26 -9.24
C LYS A 45 -1.99 -11.56 -7.92
N LEU A 46 -2.64 -12.27 -7.02
CA LEU A 46 -2.91 -11.80 -5.67
C LEU A 46 -1.61 -11.35 -4.97
N ASN A 47 -1.66 -10.18 -4.34
CA ASN A 47 -0.58 -9.68 -3.51
C ASN A 47 -1.01 -9.74 -2.04
N GLY A 48 -0.56 -10.79 -1.34
CA GLY A 48 -0.99 -11.03 0.03
C GLY A 48 -0.56 -9.94 1.00
N ILE A 49 0.68 -9.48 0.91
CA ILE A 49 1.20 -8.43 1.79
C ILE A 49 0.45 -7.11 1.56
N ALA A 50 0.31 -6.71 0.30
CA ALA A 50 -0.42 -5.47 -0.01
C ALA A 50 -1.87 -5.55 0.43
N SER A 51 -2.50 -6.72 0.31
CA SER A 51 -3.88 -6.94 0.76
C SER A 51 -4.01 -6.76 2.27
N LEU A 52 -3.04 -7.24 3.05
CA LEU A 52 -3.01 -7.04 4.50
C LEU A 52 -2.80 -5.56 4.85
N LEU A 53 -1.92 -4.87 4.15
CA LEU A 53 -1.72 -3.43 4.35
C LEU A 53 -2.97 -2.64 4.03
N TYR A 54 -3.71 -3.04 3.02
CA TYR A 54 -4.99 -2.41 2.67
C TYR A 54 -6.09 -2.71 3.70
N GLY A 55 -6.01 -3.82 4.39
CA GLY A 55 -7.06 -4.25 5.32
C GLY A 55 -8.24 -4.90 4.61
N PHE A 56 -7.95 -5.80 3.65
CA PHE A 56 -8.95 -6.37 2.74
C PHE A 56 -10.10 -7.07 3.49
N MET A 57 -9.85 -7.59 4.68
CA MET A 57 -10.87 -8.32 5.44
C MET A 57 -11.99 -7.40 5.94
N GLU A 58 -11.71 -6.11 6.09
CA GLU A 58 -12.68 -5.13 6.57
C GLU A 58 -13.11 -4.14 5.49
N HIS A 59 -12.25 -3.93 4.49
CA HIS A 59 -12.43 -2.86 3.51
C HIS A 59 -12.67 -3.36 2.08
N GLY A 60 -12.91 -4.64 1.90
CA GLY A 60 -13.34 -5.15 0.62
C GLY A 60 -12.39 -6.12 -0.04
N GLN A 61 -12.04 -5.88 -1.29
CA GLN A 61 -11.33 -6.86 -2.11
C GLN A 61 -9.84 -6.87 -1.83
N PRO A 62 -9.18 -8.04 -1.95
CA PRO A 62 -7.72 -8.10 -1.89
C PRO A 62 -7.09 -7.32 -3.05
N LEU A 63 -5.86 -6.88 -2.86
CA LEU A 63 -5.10 -6.22 -3.90
C LEU A 63 -4.31 -7.24 -4.73
N VAL A 64 -4.12 -6.92 -6.00
CA VAL A 64 -3.41 -7.78 -6.96
C VAL A 64 -2.25 -7.01 -7.59
N GLY A 65 -1.23 -7.74 -8.03
CA GLY A 65 -0.09 -7.18 -8.71
C GLY A 65 0.90 -6.48 -7.79
N HIS A 66 1.85 -5.80 -8.40
CA HIS A 66 2.81 -5.00 -7.65
C HIS A 66 2.13 -3.77 -7.08
N VAL A 67 2.52 -3.40 -5.87
CA VAL A 67 1.98 -2.24 -5.17
C VAL A 67 3.15 -1.43 -4.63
N MET A 68 3.09 -0.11 -4.81
CA MET A 68 4.06 0.79 -4.23
C MET A 68 3.51 1.37 -2.94
N VAL A 69 4.35 1.41 -1.91
CA VAL A 69 4.00 2.09 -0.65
C VAL A 69 4.61 3.48 -0.70
N CYS A 70 3.80 4.48 -0.52
CA CYS A 70 4.20 5.88 -0.55
C CYS A 70 3.77 6.59 0.72
N LYS A 71 4.46 7.68 1.04
CA LYS A 71 4.12 8.55 2.16
C LYS A 71 3.46 9.81 1.60
N SER A 72 2.40 10.27 2.24
CA SER A 72 1.71 11.51 1.86
C SER A 72 2.03 12.61 2.84
N GLU A 73 2.25 13.83 2.35
CA GLU A 73 2.43 15.02 3.17
C GLU A 73 1.55 16.15 2.66
N TYR A 74 1.08 16.98 3.59
CA TYR A 74 0.42 18.24 3.26
C TYR A 74 1.47 19.28 2.97
N THR A 75 1.36 19.93 1.83
CA THR A 75 2.22 21.01 1.41
C THR A 75 1.38 22.24 1.08
N ASP A 76 2.02 23.38 0.77
CA ASP A 76 1.31 24.57 0.33
C ASP A 76 0.50 24.35 -0.96
N ASP A 77 0.92 23.37 -1.75
CA ASP A 77 0.26 23.01 -3.02
C ASP A 77 -0.77 21.88 -2.87
N GLY A 78 -1.04 21.44 -1.66
CA GLY A 78 -1.98 20.36 -1.38
C GLY A 78 -1.28 19.11 -0.83
N ILE A 79 -1.81 17.94 -1.17
CA ILE A 79 -1.27 16.66 -0.73
C ILE A 79 -0.29 16.14 -1.77
N GLU A 80 0.93 15.83 -1.34
CA GLU A 80 1.96 15.30 -2.22
C GLU A 80 2.49 13.97 -1.68
N THR A 81 2.92 13.08 -2.59
CA THR A 81 3.64 11.88 -2.21
C THR A 81 5.11 12.21 -2.06
N VAL A 82 5.72 11.71 -0.99
CA VAL A 82 7.13 11.91 -0.68
C VAL A 82 7.80 10.57 -0.43
N GLY A 83 9.12 10.56 -0.44
CA GLY A 83 9.89 9.35 -0.16
C GLY A 83 9.78 8.93 1.29
N MET A 84 9.87 7.63 1.55
CA MET A 84 9.94 7.10 2.89
C MET A 84 11.38 7.20 3.43
N THR A 85 11.50 7.51 4.70
CA THR A 85 12.80 7.49 5.38
C THR A 85 13.18 6.05 5.73
N ASP A 86 14.45 5.85 6.13
CA ASP A 86 14.90 4.54 6.61
C ASP A 86 14.12 4.11 7.85
N ASP A 87 13.78 5.04 8.73
CA ASP A 87 12.97 4.75 9.91
C ASP A 87 11.55 4.34 9.52
N ASP A 88 10.96 4.99 8.53
CA ASP A 88 9.65 4.60 7.98
C ASP A 88 9.69 3.16 7.46
N LEU A 89 10.74 2.79 6.73
CA LEU A 89 10.89 1.45 6.18
C LEU A 89 11.03 0.41 7.29
N LYS A 90 11.83 0.70 8.31
CA LYS A 90 11.97 -0.23 9.45
C LYS A 90 10.64 -0.44 10.17
N ALA A 91 9.91 0.65 10.42
CA ALA A 91 8.60 0.57 11.06
C ALA A 91 7.61 -0.23 10.19
N LEU A 92 7.65 -0.02 8.87
CA LEU A 92 6.79 -0.75 7.95
C LEU A 92 7.09 -2.25 7.97
N TYR A 93 8.36 -2.65 7.95
CA TYR A 93 8.71 -4.07 8.01
C TYR A 93 8.24 -4.73 9.31
N VAL A 94 8.38 -4.05 10.44
CA VAL A 94 7.86 -4.54 11.72
C VAL A 94 6.35 -4.71 11.66
N ALA A 95 5.65 -3.72 11.10
CA ALA A 95 4.19 -3.79 10.94
C ALA A 95 3.76 -4.95 10.04
N ILE A 96 4.46 -5.16 8.93
CA ILE A 96 4.18 -6.27 8.02
C ILE A 96 4.35 -7.61 8.73
N GLU A 97 5.44 -7.80 9.47
CA GLU A 97 5.65 -9.03 10.22
C GLU A 97 4.51 -9.29 11.20
N LYS A 98 4.07 -8.25 11.90
CA LYS A 98 2.97 -8.38 12.85
C LYS A 98 1.66 -8.74 12.16
N LEU A 99 1.34 -8.08 11.06
CA LEU A 99 0.12 -8.35 10.30
C LEU A 99 0.12 -9.76 9.72
N VAL A 100 1.25 -10.20 9.17
CA VAL A 100 1.38 -11.57 8.64
C VAL A 100 1.22 -12.59 9.76
N HIS A 101 1.85 -12.36 10.91
CA HIS A 101 1.75 -13.25 12.07
C HIS A 101 0.29 -13.36 12.56
N GLU A 102 -0.40 -12.24 12.70
CA GLU A 102 -1.79 -12.22 13.14
C GLU A 102 -2.69 -12.94 12.14
N TYR A 103 -2.48 -12.73 10.86
CA TYR A 103 -3.27 -13.37 9.81
C TYR A 103 -3.05 -14.89 9.79
N THR A 104 -1.80 -15.34 9.87
CA THR A 104 -1.47 -16.77 9.81
C THR A 104 -1.90 -17.53 11.07
N ASN A 105 -2.05 -16.86 12.19
CA ASN A 105 -2.48 -17.47 13.46
C ASN A 105 -3.96 -17.27 13.78
N ARG A 106 -4.71 -16.70 12.86
CA ARG A 106 -6.14 -16.51 13.00
C ARG A 106 -6.85 -17.85 12.86
N LYS A 107 -7.95 -18.00 13.58
CA LYS A 107 -8.79 -19.20 13.52
C LYS A 107 -10.22 -18.85 13.14
#